data_0b1785f67c9e57bb430e549c202528c7
#
_entry.id   0b1785f67c9e57bb430e549c202528c7
#
_cell.length_a   1.000
_cell.length_b   1.000
_cell.length_c   1.000
_cell.angle_alpha   90.00
_cell.angle_beta   90.00
_cell.angle_gamma   90.00
#
_symmetry.space_group_name_H-M   'P 1'
#
loop_
_entity.id
_entity.type
_entity.pdbx_description
1 polymer ?
#
loop_
_entity_poly.entity_id
_entity_poly.type
_entity_poly.pdbx_seq_one_letter_code
_entity_poly.pdbx_strand_id
1 'polypeptide(L)'
;MEIKVTLNPNPAPKPDPSTLGFGKIFTDHMFMWSWSKEKGWYNPRIVPFGRLPIHPASTVLHYGSEIFEGLKAYRRADGKVQLFRPIENIRRMNNSAERLCLPQMPEEDAMQALTEFVRLEQDWTPSAKGTSLYLRPFMFGNDETLGVHAVHNAEFLIIASPVGSYYKEGINPVKIMIEDEDVRAVRGGTGYAKCGGNYAASNRAGERAEQKGYSQVLWLDGVERKYIEEVGAMNVMFKIAGKVVTPKLSGSILPGVTRKSIIDVLKSEGVDVEERLLSVDELSQAMTDGALEEAWGCGTAAVVSPIGELCYKDHKYIVNNGEIGALTQHLYDTLTGIQWGELEDKFGWTVEL
;
A
#
# COMPACT_ATOMS: atom_id res chain seq x y z
N MET A 1 -12.76 -11.09 -20.63
CA MET A 1 -13.74 -10.05 -21.06
C MET A 1 -13.26 -9.29 -22.28
N GLU A 2 -14.16 -8.65 -23.09
CA GLU A 2 -13.78 -7.79 -24.21
C GLU A 2 -13.63 -6.34 -23.71
N ILE A 3 -12.44 -5.76 -23.79
CA ILE A 3 -12.15 -4.40 -23.33
C ILE A 3 -12.14 -3.44 -24.53
N LYS A 4 -13.05 -2.47 -24.50
CA LYS A 4 -13.10 -1.41 -25.52
C LYS A 4 -12.02 -0.36 -25.27
N VAL A 5 -11.16 -0.10 -26.26
CA VAL A 5 -10.07 0.88 -26.15
C VAL A 5 -10.38 2.11 -26.96
N THR A 6 -10.31 3.29 -26.34
CA THR A 6 -10.37 4.60 -26.99
C THR A 6 -9.07 5.34 -26.66
N LEU A 7 -8.21 5.52 -27.65
CA LEU A 7 -6.91 6.15 -27.47
C LEU A 7 -7.06 7.67 -27.24
N ASN A 8 -6.16 8.23 -26.44
CA ASN A 8 -6.02 9.67 -26.29
C ASN A 8 -5.46 10.27 -27.60
N PRO A 9 -6.19 11.16 -28.27
CA PRO A 9 -5.73 11.76 -29.53
C PRO A 9 -4.54 12.72 -29.34
N ASN A 10 -4.28 13.14 -28.11
CA ASN A 10 -3.22 14.08 -27.75
C ASN A 10 -2.40 13.52 -26.57
N PRO A 11 -1.59 12.47 -26.79
CA PRO A 11 -0.80 11.87 -25.70
C PRO A 11 0.23 12.87 -25.16
N ALA A 12 0.39 12.88 -23.83
CA ALA A 12 1.34 13.76 -23.17
C ALA A 12 2.79 13.29 -23.36
N PRO A 13 3.78 14.19 -23.41
CA PRO A 13 5.19 13.81 -23.41
C PRO A 13 5.55 13.10 -22.08
N LYS A 14 6.40 12.08 -22.15
CA LYS A 14 6.87 11.38 -20.95
C LYS A 14 7.76 12.32 -20.14
N PRO A 15 7.55 12.43 -18.83
CA PRO A 15 8.34 13.30 -17.96
C PRO A 15 9.78 12.79 -17.81
N ASP A 16 10.70 13.70 -17.52
CA ASP A 16 12.07 13.34 -17.10
C ASP A 16 12.00 12.56 -15.78
N PRO A 17 12.55 11.33 -15.69
CA PRO A 17 12.55 10.53 -14.48
C PRO A 17 13.14 11.23 -13.24
N SER A 18 14.08 12.16 -13.42
CA SER A 18 14.71 12.93 -12.34
C SER A 18 13.76 13.91 -11.66
N THR A 19 12.66 14.29 -12.34
CA THR A 19 11.65 15.25 -11.84
C THR A 19 10.45 14.58 -11.20
N LEU A 20 10.38 13.25 -11.22
CA LEU A 20 9.24 12.52 -10.73
C LEU A 20 9.08 12.67 -9.20
N GLY A 21 7.86 13.01 -8.78
CA GLY A 21 7.39 12.89 -7.41
C GLY A 21 6.49 11.67 -7.24
N PHE A 22 5.55 11.74 -6.32
CA PHE A 22 4.56 10.69 -6.10
C PHE A 22 3.15 11.19 -6.42
N GLY A 23 2.45 10.55 -7.40
CA GLY A 23 1.03 10.78 -7.66
C GLY A 23 0.65 12.14 -8.22
N LYS A 24 1.57 12.86 -8.90
CA LYS A 24 1.32 14.21 -9.46
C LYS A 24 1.15 14.22 -10.97
N ILE A 25 1.72 13.25 -11.66
CA ILE A 25 1.67 13.08 -13.11
C ILE A 25 0.92 11.78 -13.37
N PHE A 26 0.02 11.77 -14.34
CA PHE A 26 -0.77 10.60 -14.69
C PHE A 26 -0.53 10.18 -16.14
N THR A 27 -0.79 8.91 -16.42
CA THR A 27 -0.69 8.35 -17.77
C THR A 27 -1.80 8.87 -18.68
N ASP A 28 -1.71 8.57 -19.97
CA ASP A 28 -2.63 9.08 -20.97
C ASP A 28 -4.06 8.52 -20.88
N HIS A 29 -4.20 7.35 -20.26
CA HIS A 29 -5.49 6.66 -20.17
C HIS A 29 -5.82 6.22 -18.75
N MET A 30 -7.06 5.80 -18.55
CA MET A 30 -7.57 5.11 -17.37
C MET A 30 -8.45 3.94 -17.79
N PHE A 31 -8.42 2.85 -17.03
CA PHE A 31 -9.36 1.75 -17.17
C PHE A 31 -10.61 2.04 -16.35
N MET A 32 -11.79 1.67 -16.87
CA MET A 32 -13.07 1.79 -16.18
C MET A 32 -13.91 0.54 -16.41
N TRP A 33 -14.61 0.10 -15.36
CA TRP A 33 -15.50 -1.04 -15.40
C TRP A 33 -16.70 -0.78 -14.49
N SER A 34 -17.90 -0.80 -15.05
CA SER A 34 -19.12 -0.48 -14.34
C SER A 34 -19.78 -1.74 -13.79
N TRP A 35 -20.44 -1.61 -12.66
CA TRP A 35 -21.22 -2.67 -12.06
C TRP A 35 -22.58 -2.16 -11.62
N SER A 36 -23.63 -2.99 -11.80
CA SER A 36 -24.91 -2.78 -11.16
C SER A 36 -25.47 -4.10 -10.61
N LYS A 37 -26.30 -4.01 -9.58
CA LYS A 37 -26.96 -5.17 -8.97
C LYS A 37 -27.79 -5.98 -9.97
N GLU A 38 -28.32 -5.32 -11.00
CA GLU A 38 -29.16 -5.95 -12.04
C GLU A 38 -28.34 -6.65 -13.11
N LYS A 39 -27.21 -6.02 -13.55
CA LYS A 39 -26.43 -6.47 -14.73
C LYS A 39 -25.15 -7.22 -14.35
N GLY A 40 -24.72 -7.14 -13.10
CA GLY A 40 -23.36 -7.52 -12.74
C GLY A 40 -22.34 -6.57 -13.33
N TRP A 41 -21.14 -7.06 -13.66
CA TRP A 41 -20.07 -6.29 -14.30
C TRP A 41 -20.32 -6.10 -15.79
N TYR A 42 -20.20 -4.85 -16.30
CA TYR A 42 -20.44 -4.52 -17.70
C TYR A 42 -19.58 -3.34 -18.17
N ASN A 43 -19.46 -3.17 -19.48
CA ASN A 43 -18.80 -2.05 -20.14
C ASN A 43 -17.33 -1.82 -19.69
N PRO A 44 -16.45 -2.87 -19.71
CA PRO A 44 -15.04 -2.68 -19.46
C PRO A 44 -14.41 -1.87 -20.59
N ARG A 45 -13.69 -0.80 -20.26
CA ARG A 45 -13.14 0.13 -21.24
C ARG A 45 -11.86 0.79 -20.76
N ILE A 46 -10.96 1.09 -21.70
CA ILE A 46 -9.84 2.02 -21.50
C ILE A 46 -10.15 3.29 -22.27
N VAL A 47 -10.09 4.42 -21.60
CA VAL A 47 -10.44 5.74 -22.14
C VAL A 47 -9.38 6.77 -21.78
N PRO A 48 -9.31 7.93 -22.48
CA PRO A 48 -8.41 9.01 -22.08
C PRO A 48 -8.58 9.38 -20.61
N PHE A 49 -7.46 9.59 -19.92
CA PHE A 49 -7.47 10.05 -18.53
C PHE A 49 -8.14 11.42 -18.41
N GLY A 50 -9.08 11.56 -17.47
CA GLY A 50 -9.84 12.79 -17.31
C GLY A 50 -10.66 12.84 -16.02
N ARG A 51 -11.51 13.86 -15.94
CA ARG A 51 -12.44 14.06 -14.82
C ARG A 51 -13.58 13.05 -14.88
N LEU A 52 -14.02 12.57 -13.73
CA LEU A 52 -15.20 11.72 -13.61
C LEU A 52 -16.45 12.58 -13.40
N PRO A 53 -17.55 12.35 -14.14
CA PRO A 53 -18.83 12.95 -13.85
C PRO A 53 -19.47 12.20 -12.67
N ILE A 54 -19.34 12.72 -11.47
CA ILE A 54 -19.94 12.14 -10.26
C ILE A 54 -21.17 13.00 -9.87
N HIS A 55 -22.32 12.34 -9.68
CA HIS A 55 -23.53 13.03 -9.23
C HIS A 55 -23.35 13.50 -7.77
N PRO A 56 -23.81 14.72 -7.38
CA PRO A 56 -23.64 15.20 -6.01
C PRO A 56 -24.23 14.32 -4.91
N ALA A 57 -25.25 13.52 -5.21
CA ALA A 57 -25.84 12.57 -4.29
C ALA A 57 -25.17 11.17 -4.30
N SER A 58 -24.07 10.97 -5.03
CA SER A 58 -23.37 9.68 -5.05
C SER A 58 -22.95 9.27 -3.63
N THR A 59 -23.27 8.02 -3.27
CA THR A 59 -23.06 7.48 -1.90
C THR A 59 -21.62 7.58 -1.43
N VAL A 60 -20.63 7.50 -2.34
CA VAL A 60 -19.22 7.67 -2.00
C VAL A 60 -18.93 9.03 -1.35
N LEU A 61 -19.57 10.11 -1.82
CA LEU A 61 -19.34 11.48 -1.33
C LEU A 61 -19.87 11.70 0.10
N HIS A 62 -20.82 10.88 0.55
CA HIS A 62 -21.50 11.05 1.82
C HIS A 62 -21.15 9.97 2.85
N TYR A 63 -20.89 8.75 2.39
CA TYR A 63 -20.73 7.58 3.29
C TYR A 63 -19.39 6.86 3.11
N GLY A 64 -18.51 7.38 2.22
CA GLY A 64 -17.17 6.79 2.03
C GLY A 64 -17.20 5.34 1.55
N SER A 65 -18.22 4.94 0.76
CA SER A 65 -18.31 3.61 0.16
C SER A 65 -17.29 3.47 -0.98
N GLU A 66 -16.01 3.39 -0.61
CA GLU A 66 -14.91 3.25 -1.55
C GLU A 66 -13.77 2.40 -0.98
N ILE A 67 -13.05 1.75 -1.89
CA ILE A 67 -11.87 0.95 -1.60
C ILE A 67 -10.80 1.22 -2.67
N PHE A 68 -9.54 1.00 -2.34
CA PHE A 68 -8.47 1.17 -3.29
C PHE A 68 -7.34 0.18 -3.08
N GLU A 69 -6.49 0.09 -4.09
CA GLU A 69 -5.26 -0.68 -4.06
C GLU A 69 -4.06 0.17 -4.47
N GLY A 70 -2.88 -0.35 -4.25
CA GLY A 70 -1.64 0.24 -4.68
C GLY A 70 -0.62 -0.84 -4.98
N LEU A 71 -0.17 -0.89 -6.23
CA LEU A 71 0.90 -1.77 -6.68
C LEU A 71 1.74 -1.03 -7.72
N LYS A 72 2.83 -1.63 -8.17
CA LYS A 72 3.76 -0.99 -9.11
C LYS A 72 4.08 -1.90 -10.27
N ALA A 73 4.29 -1.29 -11.43
CA ALA A 73 4.95 -1.92 -12.56
C ALA A 73 6.40 -1.41 -12.64
N TYR A 74 7.31 -2.31 -12.95
CA TYR A 74 8.74 -2.07 -12.96
C TYR A 74 9.31 -2.38 -14.33
N ARG A 75 10.18 -1.50 -14.84
CA ARG A 75 10.92 -1.77 -16.08
C ARG A 75 12.25 -2.42 -15.75
N ARG A 76 12.44 -3.60 -16.28
CA ARG A 76 13.67 -4.39 -16.14
C ARG A 76 14.78 -3.85 -17.05
N ALA A 77 16.01 -4.27 -16.81
CA ALA A 77 17.17 -3.91 -17.62
C ALA A 77 17.08 -4.38 -19.09
N ASP A 78 16.32 -5.47 -19.35
CA ASP A 78 16.04 -5.97 -20.71
C ASP A 78 14.92 -5.20 -21.43
N GLY A 79 14.36 -4.16 -20.81
CA GLY A 79 13.30 -3.30 -21.34
C GLY A 79 11.88 -3.81 -21.11
N LYS A 80 11.71 -5.04 -20.66
CA LYS A 80 10.39 -5.60 -20.34
C LYS A 80 9.80 -4.98 -19.08
N VAL A 81 8.48 -5.01 -18.97
CA VAL A 81 7.75 -4.52 -17.81
C VAL A 81 7.19 -5.72 -17.04
N GLN A 82 7.27 -5.65 -15.72
CA GLN A 82 6.70 -6.68 -14.84
C GLN A 82 5.93 -6.08 -13.67
N LEU A 83 4.96 -6.85 -13.17
CA LEU A 83 4.20 -6.59 -11.95
C LEU A 83 4.71 -7.48 -10.82
N PHE A 84 4.60 -7.01 -9.57
CA PHE A 84 4.98 -7.77 -8.38
C PHE A 84 3.74 -8.18 -7.60
N ARG A 85 3.47 -9.50 -7.51
CA ARG A 85 2.34 -10.14 -6.79
C ARG A 85 0.96 -9.53 -7.07
N PRO A 86 0.60 -9.18 -8.31
CA PRO A 86 -0.65 -8.46 -8.60
C PRO A 86 -1.91 -9.21 -8.13
N ILE A 87 -1.90 -10.53 -8.16
CA ILE A 87 -3.05 -11.34 -7.72
C ILE A 87 -3.36 -11.13 -6.22
N GLU A 88 -2.35 -10.90 -5.38
CA GLU A 88 -2.55 -10.62 -3.96
C GLU A 88 -3.26 -9.28 -3.73
N ASN A 89 -2.98 -8.28 -4.57
CA ASN A 89 -3.70 -7.01 -4.53
C ASN A 89 -5.16 -7.17 -4.96
N ILE A 90 -5.43 -7.95 -6.01
CA ILE A 90 -6.79 -8.23 -6.47
C ILE A 90 -7.60 -8.95 -5.38
N ARG A 91 -7.04 -9.99 -4.77
CA ARG A 91 -7.68 -10.72 -3.67
C ARG A 91 -7.95 -9.82 -2.47
N ARG A 92 -6.99 -8.97 -2.11
CA ARG A 92 -7.16 -8.01 -1.01
C ARG A 92 -8.22 -6.96 -1.33
N MET A 93 -8.31 -6.51 -2.58
CA MET A 93 -9.38 -5.63 -3.02
C MET A 93 -10.75 -6.29 -2.90
N ASN A 94 -10.89 -7.57 -3.26
CA ASN A 94 -12.12 -8.32 -3.06
C ASN A 94 -12.48 -8.50 -1.57
N ASN A 95 -11.50 -8.72 -0.70
CA ASN A 95 -11.72 -8.75 0.75
C ASN A 95 -12.19 -7.38 1.29
N SER A 96 -11.64 -6.29 0.74
CA SER A 96 -12.09 -4.94 1.09
C SER A 96 -13.51 -4.65 0.57
N ALA A 97 -13.82 -5.13 -0.65
CA ALA A 97 -15.14 -5.01 -1.25
C ALA A 97 -16.20 -5.76 -0.42
N GLU A 98 -15.91 -6.98 0.00
CA GLU A 98 -16.78 -7.76 0.89
C GLU A 98 -17.10 -6.98 2.17
N ARG A 99 -16.09 -6.41 2.83
CA ARG A 99 -16.27 -5.66 4.09
C ARG A 99 -17.18 -4.43 3.93
N LEU A 100 -17.12 -3.74 2.79
CA LEU A 100 -17.89 -2.52 2.54
C LEU A 100 -19.16 -2.76 1.72
N CYS A 101 -19.54 -4.00 1.48
CA CYS A 101 -20.70 -4.38 0.63
C CYS A 101 -20.61 -3.75 -0.78
N LEU A 102 -19.40 -3.67 -1.31
CA LEU A 102 -19.09 -3.38 -2.72
C LEU A 102 -19.04 -4.70 -3.51
N PRO A 103 -19.20 -4.66 -4.85
CA PRO A 103 -19.13 -5.87 -5.67
C PRO A 103 -17.72 -6.45 -5.69
N GLN A 104 -17.61 -7.77 -5.55
CA GLN A 104 -16.35 -8.48 -5.81
C GLN A 104 -16.15 -8.68 -7.31
N MET A 105 -14.90 -8.64 -7.74
CA MET A 105 -14.49 -8.84 -9.13
C MET A 105 -14.06 -10.29 -9.36
N PRO A 106 -14.39 -10.92 -10.50
CA PRO A 106 -13.72 -12.14 -10.92
C PRO A 106 -12.20 -11.90 -11.03
N GLU A 107 -11.39 -12.74 -10.37
CA GLU A 107 -9.94 -12.53 -10.28
C GLU A 107 -9.27 -12.51 -11.66
N GLU A 108 -9.71 -13.40 -12.57
CA GLU A 108 -9.16 -13.51 -13.93
C GLU A 108 -9.46 -12.24 -14.75
N ASP A 109 -10.69 -11.71 -14.68
CA ASP A 109 -11.06 -10.50 -15.40
C ASP A 109 -10.36 -9.27 -14.83
N ALA A 110 -10.20 -9.19 -13.50
CA ALA A 110 -9.45 -8.12 -12.86
C ALA A 110 -7.95 -8.15 -13.21
N MET A 111 -7.35 -9.35 -13.30
CA MET A 111 -5.99 -9.53 -13.82
C MET A 111 -5.87 -9.12 -15.28
N GLN A 112 -6.82 -9.50 -16.13
CA GLN A 112 -6.86 -9.08 -17.53
C GLN A 112 -6.93 -7.56 -17.64
N ALA A 113 -7.83 -6.91 -16.89
CA ALA A 113 -7.97 -5.44 -16.86
C ALA A 113 -6.65 -4.77 -16.52
N LEU A 114 -5.99 -5.24 -15.45
CA LEU A 114 -4.72 -4.70 -14.97
C LEU A 114 -3.60 -4.88 -16.02
N THR A 115 -3.46 -6.08 -16.57
CA THR A 115 -2.37 -6.39 -17.51
C THR A 115 -2.54 -5.68 -18.85
N GLU A 116 -3.76 -5.63 -19.40
CA GLU A 116 -4.02 -4.93 -20.66
C GLU A 116 -3.86 -3.40 -20.52
N PHE A 117 -4.30 -2.85 -19.38
CA PHE A 117 -4.08 -1.43 -19.08
C PHE A 117 -2.57 -1.11 -18.98
N VAL A 118 -1.80 -1.90 -18.26
CA VAL A 118 -0.35 -1.65 -18.11
C VAL A 118 0.38 -1.87 -19.44
N ARG A 119 0.01 -2.86 -20.26
CA ARG A 119 0.57 -3.03 -21.61
C ARG A 119 0.34 -1.80 -22.49
N LEU A 120 -0.84 -1.19 -22.44
CA LEU A 120 -1.11 0.03 -23.18
C LEU A 120 -0.26 1.20 -22.68
N GLU A 121 -0.09 1.31 -21.37
CA GLU A 121 0.63 2.40 -20.70
C GLU A 121 2.10 2.10 -20.40
N GLN A 122 2.64 1.00 -20.91
CA GLN A 122 3.99 0.53 -20.54
C GLN A 122 5.09 1.56 -20.78
N ASP A 123 4.95 2.43 -21.79
CA ASP A 123 5.93 3.49 -22.09
C ASP A 123 6.01 4.56 -21.00
N TRP A 124 5.01 4.62 -20.12
CA TRP A 124 5.02 5.45 -18.92
C TRP A 124 5.81 4.85 -17.76
N THR A 125 6.24 3.57 -17.86
CA THR A 125 7.06 2.94 -16.85
C THR A 125 8.50 3.42 -16.98
N PRO A 126 9.02 4.23 -16.05
CA PRO A 126 10.38 4.78 -16.16
C PRO A 126 11.44 3.69 -16.04
N SER A 127 12.61 3.92 -16.61
CA SER A 127 13.76 3.00 -16.57
C SER A 127 14.85 3.39 -15.56
N ALA A 128 14.79 4.59 -14.99
CA ALA A 128 15.78 5.03 -14.02
C ALA A 128 15.68 4.21 -12.72
N LYS A 129 16.79 3.93 -12.09
CA LYS A 129 16.86 3.17 -10.83
C LYS A 129 15.98 3.81 -9.75
N GLY A 130 15.21 2.99 -9.02
CA GLY A 130 14.31 3.43 -7.97
C GLY A 130 12.98 4.01 -8.48
N THR A 131 12.79 4.17 -9.80
CA THR A 131 11.53 4.65 -10.38
C THR A 131 10.60 3.49 -10.73
N SER A 132 9.31 3.76 -10.89
CA SER A 132 8.31 2.75 -11.27
C SER A 132 7.04 3.42 -11.78
N LEU A 133 6.14 2.65 -12.35
CA LEU A 133 4.78 3.09 -12.63
C LEU A 133 3.87 2.64 -11.48
N TYR A 134 3.38 3.58 -10.68
CA TYR A 134 2.46 3.31 -9.61
C TYR A 134 1.04 3.15 -10.15
N LEU A 135 0.40 2.05 -9.82
CA LEU A 135 -0.95 1.71 -10.23
C LEU A 135 -1.91 1.92 -9.06
N ARG A 136 -3.01 2.60 -9.30
CA ARG A 136 -4.08 2.87 -8.35
C ARG A 136 -5.41 2.27 -8.84
N PRO A 137 -5.65 0.97 -8.63
CA PRO A 137 -7.00 0.44 -8.71
C PRO A 137 -7.85 1.00 -7.57
N PHE A 138 -9.09 1.40 -7.88
CA PHE A 138 -10.04 1.84 -6.87
C PHE A 138 -11.48 1.58 -7.33
N MET A 139 -12.38 1.43 -6.37
CA MET A 139 -13.79 1.18 -6.62
C MET A 139 -14.62 2.02 -5.67
N PHE A 140 -15.71 2.58 -6.16
CA PHE A 140 -16.62 3.35 -5.33
C PHE A 140 -18.08 3.11 -5.67
N GLY A 141 -18.96 3.25 -4.65
CA GLY A 141 -20.40 3.24 -4.82
C GLY A 141 -20.89 4.52 -5.48
N ASN A 142 -21.70 4.37 -6.53
CA ASN A 142 -22.19 5.49 -7.36
C ASN A 142 -23.73 5.57 -7.38
N ASP A 143 -24.39 5.13 -6.33
CA ASP A 143 -25.84 5.29 -6.19
C ASP A 143 -26.20 6.76 -5.95
N GLU A 144 -27.13 7.28 -6.73
CA GLU A 144 -27.56 8.68 -6.67
C GLU A 144 -28.64 8.87 -5.60
N THR A 145 -28.32 8.65 -4.32
CA THR A 145 -29.25 8.74 -3.21
C THR A 145 -28.54 9.16 -1.92
N LEU A 146 -29.27 9.81 -1.02
CA LEU A 146 -28.82 10.15 0.33
C LEU A 146 -29.17 9.08 1.39
N GLY A 147 -29.74 7.95 0.98
CA GLY A 147 -30.02 6.83 1.88
C GLY A 147 -28.78 5.96 2.13
N VAL A 148 -28.56 5.52 3.38
CA VAL A 148 -27.49 4.56 3.71
C VAL A 148 -27.98 3.15 3.38
N HIS A 149 -27.30 2.46 2.47
CA HIS A 149 -27.60 1.09 2.06
C HIS A 149 -26.38 0.42 1.44
N ALA A 150 -26.45 -0.90 1.24
CA ALA A 150 -25.47 -1.60 0.43
C ALA A 150 -25.48 -1.08 -1.02
N VAL A 151 -24.30 -1.00 -1.63
CA VAL A 151 -24.13 -0.42 -2.97
C VAL A 151 -24.90 -1.23 -4.03
N HIS A 152 -25.65 -0.53 -4.89
CA HIS A 152 -26.37 -1.10 -6.04
C HIS A 152 -25.73 -0.75 -7.37
N ASN A 153 -24.93 0.33 -7.43
CA ASN A 153 -24.17 0.74 -8.59
C ASN A 153 -22.75 1.10 -8.16
N ALA A 154 -21.74 0.61 -8.88
CA ALA A 154 -20.34 0.89 -8.60
C ALA A 154 -19.55 1.10 -9.88
N GLU A 155 -18.48 1.89 -9.76
CA GLU A 155 -17.45 2.04 -10.79
C GLU A 155 -16.12 1.54 -10.23
N PHE A 156 -15.44 0.67 -10.99
CA PHE A 156 -14.07 0.27 -10.76
C PHE A 156 -13.16 0.94 -11.78
N LEU A 157 -12.04 1.49 -11.32
CA LEU A 157 -11.09 2.19 -12.17
C LEU A 157 -9.66 1.75 -11.86
N ILE A 158 -8.78 1.88 -12.87
CA ILE A 158 -7.34 1.83 -12.68
C ILE A 158 -6.75 3.10 -13.30
N ILE A 159 -6.02 3.86 -12.49
CA ILE A 159 -5.21 4.99 -12.96
C ILE A 159 -3.75 4.71 -12.64
N ALA A 160 -2.83 5.35 -13.34
CA ALA A 160 -1.41 5.15 -13.15
C ALA A 160 -0.63 6.46 -13.14
N SER A 161 0.49 6.45 -12.42
CA SER A 161 1.37 7.60 -12.25
C SER A 161 2.83 7.14 -12.27
N PRO A 162 3.68 7.66 -13.16
CA PRO A 162 5.11 7.45 -13.03
C PRO A 162 5.60 8.11 -11.75
N VAL A 163 6.35 7.36 -10.94
CA VAL A 163 6.83 7.82 -9.65
C VAL A 163 8.34 7.69 -9.56
N GLY A 164 8.95 8.67 -8.89
CA GLY A 164 10.36 8.65 -8.55
C GLY A 164 10.68 7.70 -7.39
N SER A 165 11.94 7.65 -6.99
CA SER A 165 12.33 6.99 -5.75
C SER A 165 11.58 7.61 -4.57
N TYR A 166 11.02 6.78 -3.71
CA TYR A 166 10.37 7.24 -2.48
C TYR A 166 11.37 8.00 -1.59
N TYR A 167 12.61 7.54 -1.57
CA TYR A 167 13.72 8.20 -0.91
C TYR A 167 14.70 8.70 -1.98
N LYS A 168 14.83 10.03 -2.14
CA LYS A 168 15.72 10.64 -3.16
C LYS A 168 17.20 10.32 -2.94
N GLU A 169 17.61 10.18 -1.69
CA GLU A 169 19.00 9.94 -1.26
C GLU A 169 19.23 8.49 -0.78
N GLY A 170 18.38 7.55 -1.18
CA GLY A 170 18.34 6.19 -0.64
C GLY A 170 17.42 6.08 0.58
N ILE A 171 17.31 4.87 1.16
CA ILE A 171 16.52 4.69 2.37
C ILE A 171 17.23 5.35 3.55
N ASN A 172 16.49 6.18 4.30
CA ASN A 172 17.00 6.85 5.49
C ASN A 172 16.11 6.51 6.69
N PRO A 173 16.69 6.29 7.88
CA PRO A 173 15.91 6.03 9.07
C PRO A 173 14.99 7.20 9.44
N VAL A 174 13.72 6.89 9.69
CA VAL A 174 12.71 7.88 10.08
C VAL A 174 12.49 7.91 11.58
N LYS A 175 11.92 9.03 12.07
CA LYS A 175 11.51 9.20 13.46
C LYS A 175 10.02 8.97 13.60
N ILE A 176 9.62 8.16 14.56
CA ILE A 176 8.25 7.72 14.76
C ILE A 176 7.79 8.04 16.18
N MET A 177 6.61 8.62 16.30
CA MET A 177 5.95 8.84 17.58
C MET A 177 4.94 7.73 17.86
N ILE A 178 4.95 7.11 19.02
CA ILE A 178 3.93 6.15 19.44
C ILE A 178 2.67 6.93 19.83
N GLU A 179 1.57 6.61 19.19
CA GLU A 179 0.29 7.29 19.33
C GLU A 179 -0.56 6.62 20.41
N ASP A 180 -0.94 7.36 21.43
CA ASP A 180 -1.71 6.85 22.57
C ASP A 180 -3.06 7.57 22.80
N GLU A 181 -3.36 8.58 21.97
CA GLU A 181 -4.65 9.30 22.04
C GLU A 181 -5.63 8.84 20.96
N ASP A 182 -5.20 8.89 19.69
CA ASP A 182 -6.02 8.50 18.54
C ASP A 182 -5.83 7.03 18.21
N VAL A 183 -6.81 6.45 17.52
CA VAL A 183 -6.74 5.09 17.01
C VAL A 183 -7.00 5.08 15.51
N ARG A 184 -6.22 4.27 14.78
CA ARG A 184 -6.39 4.10 13.33
C ARG A 184 -7.64 3.28 13.01
N ALA A 185 -7.87 2.23 13.77
CA ALA A 185 -8.93 1.23 13.53
C ALA A 185 -9.21 0.44 14.80
N VAL A 186 -10.33 -0.28 14.79
CA VAL A 186 -10.68 -1.22 15.86
C VAL A 186 -11.03 -2.59 15.27
N ARG A 187 -10.90 -3.64 16.05
CA ARG A 187 -11.35 -4.99 15.68
C ARG A 187 -12.86 -4.98 15.44
N GLY A 188 -13.32 -5.59 14.35
CA GLY A 188 -14.72 -5.56 13.92
C GLY A 188 -15.08 -4.31 13.10
N GLY A 189 -14.20 -3.32 13.02
CA GLY A 189 -14.29 -2.17 12.13
C GLY A 189 -13.77 -2.46 10.70
N THR A 190 -13.23 -1.46 10.04
CA THR A 190 -12.76 -1.53 8.65
C THR A 190 -11.23 -1.63 8.52
N GLY A 191 -10.50 -1.80 9.64
CA GLY A 191 -9.04 -1.67 9.65
C GLY A 191 -8.29 -2.63 8.74
N TYR A 192 -8.82 -3.83 8.49
CA TYR A 192 -8.24 -4.81 7.56
C TYR A 192 -8.63 -4.58 6.10
N ALA A 193 -9.60 -3.71 5.84
CA ALA A 193 -10.00 -3.28 4.50
C ALA A 193 -9.20 -2.03 4.07
N LYS A 194 -8.90 -1.94 2.78
CA LYS A 194 -8.18 -0.80 2.23
C LYS A 194 -9.17 0.25 1.73
N CYS A 195 -9.77 1.01 2.66
CA CYS A 195 -10.79 2.03 2.40
C CYS A 195 -10.38 3.39 2.96
N GLY A 196 -10.82 4.48 2.33
CA GLY A 196 -10.40 5.85 2.63
C GLY A 196 -10.68 6.30 4.04
N GLY A 197 -11.75 5.79 4.67
CA GLY A 197 -12.07 6.12 6.06
C GLY A 197 -10.93 5.83 7.06
N ASN A 198 -10.19 4.72 6.87
CA ASN A 198 -9.03 4.39 7.70
C ASN A 198 -7.89 5.40 7.53
N TYR A 199 -7.74 5.97 6.33
CA TYR A 199 -6.71 6.96 6.02
C TYR A 199 -7.11 8.34 6.52
N ALA A 200 -8.37 8.74 6.35
CA ALA A 200 -8.88 9.99 6.89
C ALA A 200 -8.76 10.03 8.43
N ALA A 201 -9.02 8.93 9.12
CA ALA A 201 -8.87 8.80 10.57
C ALA A 201 -7.42 9.03 11.04
N SER A 202 -6.43 8.77 10.19
CA SER A 202 -5.00 8.91 10.54
C SER A 202 -4.46 10.35 10.44
N ASN A 203 -5.17 11.26 9.76
CA ASN A 203 -4.66 12.59 9.44
C ASN A 203 -4.32 13.42 10.68
N ARG A 204 -5.20 13.44 11.71
CA ARG A 204 -4.99 14.26 12.92
C ARG A 204 -3.73 13.86 13.68
N ALA A 205 -3.53 12.58 13.91
CA ALA A 205 -2.33 12.08 14.57
C ALA A 205 -1.07 12.29 13.72
N GLY A 206 -1.18 12.12 12.39
CA GLY A 206 -0.08 12.41 11.46
C GLY A 206 0.37 13.86 11.51
N GLU A 207 -0.57 14.81 11.46
CA GLU A 207 -0.28 16.25 11.56
C GLU A 207 0.37 16.59 12.91
N ARG A 208 -0.16 16.04 14.01
CA ARG A 208 0.41 16.23 15.35
C ARG A 208 1.85 15.69 15.46
N ALA A 209 2.13 14.55 14.84
CA ALA A 209 3.46 13.98 14.79
C ALA A 209 4.43 14.88 13.98
N GLU A 210 4.00 15.35 12.81
CA GLU A 210 4.79 16.26 11.97
C GLU A 210 5.15 17.56 12.69
N GLN A 211 4.18 18.18 13.40
CA GLN A 211 4.42 19.38 14.21
C GLN A 211 5.45 19.16 15.32
N LYS A 212 5.60 17.91 15.81
CA LYS A 212 6.61 17.51 16.80
C LYS A 212 7.92 17.02 16.17
N GLY A 213 8.04 17.04 14.83
CA GLY A 213 9.23 16.62 14.09
C GLY A 213 9.37 15.11 13.85
N TYR A 214 8.26 14.36 13.93
CA TYR A 214 8.18 12.93 13.60
C TYR A 214 7.58 12.74 12.21
N SER A 215 8.06 11.73 11.49
CA SER A 215 7.60 11.45 10.13
C SER A 215 6.24 10.75 10.10
N GLN A 216 5.93 9.93 11.11
CA GLN A 216 4.73 9.10 11.20
C GLN A 216 4.43 8.74 12.67
N VAL A 217 3.29 8.11 12.90
CA VAL A 217 2.92 7.53 14.18
C VAL A 217 2.94 6.01 14.16
N LEU A 218 3.30 5.39 15.28
CA LEU A 218 3.11 3.97 15.55
C LEU A 218 1.80 3.80 16.29
N TRP A 219 0.87 3.09 15.68
CA TRP A 219 -0.48 2.90 16.18
C TRP A 219 -0.57 1.81 17.24
N LEU A 220 -1.33 2.07 18.28
CA LEU A 220 -1.77 1.08 19.25
C LEU A 220 -3.20 0.61 18.92
N ASP A 221 -3.55 -0.57 19.39
CA ASP A 221 -4.89 -1.14 19.21
C ASP A 221 -5.98 -0.24 19.80
N GLY A 222 -7.15 -0.26 19.16
CA GLY A 222 -8.25 0.65 19.51
C GLY A 222 -9.05 0.27 20.77
N VAL A 223 -8.76 -0.86 21.42
CA VAL A 223 -9.50 -1.36 22.59
C VAL A 223 -8.72 -1.14 23.88
N GLU A 224 -7.52 -1.72 23.95
CA GLU A 224 -6.70 -1.69 25.15
C GLU A 224 -5.63 -0.58 25.10
N ARG A 225 -5.35 -0.04 23.90
CA ARG A 225 -4.26 0.92 23.61
C ARG A 225 -2.92 0.42 24.14
N LYS A 226 -2.72 -0.84 23.97
CA LYS A 226 -1.58 -1.57 24.52
C LYS A 226 -0.77 -2.28 23.46
N TYR A 227 -1.42 -2.81 22.43
CA TYR A 227 -0.76 -3.64 21.44
C TYR A 227 -0.47 -2.85 20.18
N ILE A 228 0.74 -3.01 19.68
CA ILE A 228 1.21 -2.35 18.45
C ILE A 228 0.48 -2.95 17.25
N GLU A 229 0.09 -2.11 16.30
CA GLU A 229 -0.61 -2.53 15.09
C GLU A 229 0.14 -2.16 13.81
N GLU A 230 0.27 -0.89 13.49
CA GLU A 230 0.86 -0.39 12.24
C GLU A 230 1.69 0.87 12.47
N VAL A 231 2.54 1.25 11.51
CA VAL A 231 3.26 2.52 11.51
C VAL A 231 2.81 3.38 10.33
N GLY A 232 2.19 4.52 10.61
CA GLY A 232 1.58 5.36 9.59
C GLY A 232 0.55 4.57 8.76
N ALA A 233 0.81 4.41 7.46
CA ALA A 233 0.02 3.60 6.52
C ALA A 233 0.75 2.31 6.10
N MET A 234 1.65 1.79 6.93
CA MET A 234 2.48 0.61 6.67
C MET A 234 2.34 -0.41 7.81
N ASN A 235 2.56 -1.69 7.49
CA ASN A 235 2.83 -2.69 8.53
C ASN A 235 4.20 -2.40 9.17
N VAL A 236 4.43 -2.93 10.37
CA VAL A 236 5.66 -2.72 11.12
C VAL A 236 6.25 -4.05 11.55
N MET A 237 7.58 -4.11 11.60
CA MET A 237 8.35 -5.25 12.10
C MET A 237 9.49 -4.76 12.97
N PHE A 238 9.91 -5.61 13.91
CA PHE A 238 10.96 -5.34 14.87
C PHE A 238 11.90 -6.54 14.94
N LYS A 239 13.20 -6.30 15.01
CA LYS A 239 14.18 -7.32 15.37
C LYS A 239 14.49 -7.16 16.84
N ILE A 240 14.04 -8.13 17.65
CA ILE A 240 14.18 -8.13 19.11
C ILE A 240 14.90 -9.40 19.54
N ALA A 241 16.05 -9.27 20.19
CA ALA A 241 16.87 -10.39 20.69
C ALA A 241 17.09 -11.49 19.61
N GLY A 242 17.47 -11.07 18.40
CA GLY A 242 17.78 -11.94 17.25
C GLY A 242 16.57 -12.46 16.47
N LYS A 243 15.35 -12.26 16.93
CA LYS A 243 14.11 -12.70 16.26
C LYS A 243 13.39 -11.54 15.61
N VAL A 244 12.69 -11.79 14.51
CA VAL A 244 11.79 -10.81 13.89
C VAL A 244 10.39 -10.99 14.47
N VAL A 245 9.84 -9.90 15.00
CA VAL A 245 8.47 -9.84 15.55
C VAL A 245 7.63 -8.87 14.72
N THR A 246 6.43 -9.30 14.35
CA THR A 246 5.45 -8.43 13.68
C THR A 246 4.08 -8.62 14.30
N PRO A 247 3.27 -7.54 14.43
CA PRO A 247 1.92 -7.65 14.94
C PRO A 247 1.08 -8.68 14.19
N LYS A 248 0.40 -9.53 14.95
CA LYS A 248 -0.53 -10.54 14.43
C LYS A 248 -1.72 -9.84 13.77
N LEU A 249 -2.13 -10.32 12.60
CA LEU A 249 -3.34 -9.85 11.93
C LEU A 249 -4.58 -10.16 12.77
N SER A 250 -5.12 -9.13 13.44
CA SER A 250 -6.18 -9.24 14.43
C SER A 250 -7.56 -8.80 13.93
N GLY A 251 -7.66 -8.39 12.65
CA GLY A 251 -8.89 -7.84 12.05
C GLY A 251 -8.95 -6.31 12.08
N SER A 252 -7.97 -5.63 12.66
CA SER A 252 -7.77 -4.18 12.60
C SER A 252 -6.56 -3.76 11.75
N ILE A 253 -5.68 -4.71 11.42
CA ILE A 253 -4.43 -4.51 10.68
C ILE A 253 -4.64 -4.91 9.22
N LEU A 254 -4.17 -4.08 8.28
CA LEU A 254 -4.19 -4.41 6.86
C LEU A 254 -3.22 -5.56 6.55
N PRO A 255 -3.67 -6.65 5.88
CA PRO A 255 -2.78 -7.73 5.46
C PRO A 255 -1.89 -7.26 4.29
N GLY A 256 -0.71 -6.72 4.60
CA GLY A 256 0.20 -6.13 3.63
C GLY A 256 0.83 -7.17 2.71
N VAL A 257 0.84 -6.90 1.39
CA VAL A 257 1.53 -7.76 0.40
C VAL A 257 3.03 -7.73 0.64
N THR A 258 3.60 -6.55 0.92
CA THR A 258 5.02 -6.42 1.27
C THR A 258 5.35 -7.14 2.57
N ARG A 259 4.50 -7.02 3.61
CA ARG A 259 4.63 -7.76 4.86
C ARG A 259 4.71 -9.27 4.62
N LYS A 260 3.78 -9.81 3.85
CA LYS A 260 3.75 -11.23 3.47
C LYS A 260 5.04 -11.64 2.75
N SER A 261 5.50 -10.83 1.81
CA SER A 261 6.73 -11.08 1.05
C SER A 261 7.97 -11.08 1.95
N ILE A 262 8.08 -10.14 2.89
CA ILE A 262 9.18 -10.11 3.87
C ILE A 262 9.17 -11.37 4.73
N ILE A 263 8.02 -11.80 5.23
CA ILE A 263 7.89 -13.03 6.02
C ILE A 263 8.33 -14.26 5.22
N ASP A 264 7.92 -14.33 3.95
CA ASP A 264 8.29 -15.44 3.06
C ASP A 264 9.82 -15.46 2.81
N VAL A 265 10.45 -14.30 2.58
CA VAL A 265 11.93 -14.17 2.43
C VAL A 265 12.62 -14.63 3.71
N LEU A 266 12.27 -14.05 4.86
CA LEU A 266 12.88 -14.38 6.15
C LEU A 266 12.79 -15.87 6.48
N LYS A 267 11.62 -16.47 6.28
CA LYS A 267 11.43 -17.92 6.48
C LYS A 267 12.28 -18.75 5.53
N SER A 268 12.43 -18.34 4.27
CA SER A 268 13.29 -19.04 3.30
C SER A 268 14.77 -19.00 3.66
N GLU A 269 15.18 -17.99 4.42
CA GLU A 269 16.55 -17.78 4.91
C GLU A 269 16.78 -18.36 6.30
N GLY A 270 15.77 -19.01 6.90
CA GLY A 270 15.86 -19.62 8.22
C GLY A 270 15.82 -18.62 9.39
N VAL A 271 15.37 -17.40 9.14
CA VAL A 271 15.20 -16.39 10.20
C VAL A 271 13.89 -16.65 10.94
N ASP A 272 13.95 -16.64 12.29
CA ASP A 272 12.78 -16.85 13.15
C ASP A 272 11.86 -15.62 13.12
N VAL A 273 10.61 -15.83 12.70
CA VAL A 273 9.59 -14.79 12.58
C VAL A 273 8.37 -15.11 13.42
N GLU A 274 8.09 -14.26 14.39
CA GLU A 274 6.94 -14.37 15.28
C GLU A 274 5.82 -13.39 14.86
N GLU A 275 4.68 -13.94 14.44
CA GLU A 275 3.45 -13.17 14.19
C GLU A 275 2.59 -13.23 15.46
N ARG A 276 2.73 -12.25 16.34
CA ARG A 276 2.10 -12.25 17.67
C ARG A 276 1.64 -10.86 18.12
N LEU A 277 0.95 -10.79 19.23
CA LEU A 277 0.71 -9.53 19.91
C LEU A 277 2.04 -9.04 20.50
N LEU A 278 2.33 -7.76 20.31
CA LEU A 278 3.47 -7.07 20.88
C LEU A 278 2.95 -5.87 21.66
N SER A 279 3.12 -5.84 22.97
CA SER A 279 2.68 -4.70 23.76
C SER A 279 3.68 -3.54 23.67
N VAL A 280 3.19 -2.32 23.86
CA VAL A 280 4.04 -1.13 23.95
C VAL A 280 4.98 -1.21 25.16
N ASP A 281 4.56 -1.84 26.25
CA ASP A 281 5.41 -2.07 27.43
C ASP A 281 6.57 -3.01 27.12
N GLU A 282 6.31 -4.13 26.42
CA GLU A 282 7.34 -5.05 25.96
C GLU A 282 8.32 -4.36 25.00
N LEU A 283 7.81 -3.58 24.04
CA LEU A 283 8.67 -2.81 23.14
C LEU A 283 9.51 -1.78 23.91
N SER A 284 8.91 -1.08 24.87
CA SER A 284 9.60 -0.09 25.71
C SER A 284 10.71 -0.74 26.55
N GLN A 285 10.46 -1.92 27.07
CA GLN A 285 11.46 -2.70 27.80
C GLN A 285 12.60 -3.13 26.88
N ALA A 286 12.28 -3.67 25.69
CA ALA A 286 13.28 -4.05 24.70
C ALA A 286 14.15 -2.88 24.22
N MET A 287 13.57 -1.67 24.12
CA MET A 287 14.30 -0.43 23.83
C MET A 287 15.24 -0.05 24.98
N THR A 288 14.77 -0.17 26.23
CA THR A 288 15.54 0.18 27.42
C THR A 288 16.72 -0.77 27.67
N ASP A 289 16.50 -2.06 27.46
CA ASP A 289 17.51 -3.11 27.68
C ASP A 289 18.47 -3.29 26.49
N GLY A 290 18.23 -2.55 25.39
CA GLY A 290 19.02 -2.69 24.17
C GLY A 290 18.75 -3.98 23.39
N ALA A 291 17.64 -4.67 23.69
CA ALA A 291 17.23 -5.88 22.97
C ALA A 291 16.56 -5.57 21.63
N LEU A 292 16.04 -4.34 21.42
CA LEU A 292 15.56 -3.89 20.12
C LEU A 292 16.75 -3.54 19.22
N GLU A 293 17.02 -4.41 18.24
CA GLU A 293 18.15 -4.27 17.31
C GLU A 293 17.80 -3.44 16.09
N GLU A 294 16.67 -3.72 15.46
CA GLU A 294 16.19 -3.04 14.25
C GLU A 294 14.67 -2.86 14.29
N ALA A 295 14.17 -1.83 13.62
CA ALA A 295 12.74 -1.60 13.39
C ALA A 295 12.50 -1.03 12.01
N TRP A 296 11.42 -1.44 11.34
CA TRP A 296 11.06 -0.92 10.03
C TRP A 296 9.56 -1.00 9.74
N GLY A 297 9.07 -0.04 8.98
CA GLY A 297 7.78 -0.12 8.31
C GLY A 297 7.91 -0.81 6.96
N CYS A 298 6.84 -1.45 6.46
CA CYS A 298 6.84 -2.04 5.13
C CYS A 298 5.51 -1.81 4.38
N GLY A 299 5.63 -1.45 3.09
CA GLY A 299 4.48 -1.17 2.22
C GLY A 299 4.89 -0.93 0.78
N THR A 300 3.93 -0.84 -0.12
CA THR A 300 4.19 -0.74 -1.58
C THR A 300 5.02 0.51 -1.94
N ALA A 301 4.76 1.65 -1.31
CA ALA A 301 5.42 2.91 -1.69
C ALA A 301 6.91 2.90 -1.35
N ALA A 302 7.25 2.65 -0.08
CA ALA A 302 8.62 2.67 0.43
C ALA A 302 9.34 1.32 0.34
N VAL A 303 8.64 0.24 0.10
CA VAL A 303 9.06 -1.17 0.21
C VAL A 303 9.43 -1.49 1.66
N VAL A 304 10.55 -0.99 2.15
CA VAL A 304 11.01 -1.04 3.54
C VAL A 304 11.42 0.36 3.97
N SER A 305 10.96 0.79 5.14
CA SER A 305 11.25 2.10 5.73
C SER A 305 11.91 1.91 7.10
N PRO A 306 13.24 2.06 7.23
CA PRO A 306 13.92 1.89 8.50
C PRO A 306 13.47 2.93 9.53
N ILE A 307 13.39 2.54 10.79
CA ILE A 307 13.05 3.41 11.92
C ILE A 307 14.31 3.60 12.76
N GLY A 308 14.77 4.85 12.88
CA GLY A 308 15.96 5.20 13.65
C GLY A 308 15.68 5.80 15.02
N GLU A 309 14.44 6.28 15.25
CA GLU A 309 14.02 6.81 16.55
C GLU A 309 12.56 6.46 16.80
N LEU A 310 12.26 5.98 17.99
CA LEU A 310 10.91 5.83 18.53
C LEU A 310 10.73 6.77 19.71
N CYS A 311 9.58 7.45 19.80
CA CYS A 311 9.24 8.30 20.94
C CYS A 311 7.94 7.85 21.58
N TYR A 312 7.97 7.59 22.89
CA TYR A 312 6.78 7.24 23.67
C TYR A 312 6.71 8.07 24.95
N LYS A 313 5.64 8.81 25.14
CA LYS A 313 5.43 9.68 26.30
C LYS A 313 6.64 10.59 26.56
N ASP A 314 7.08 11.27 25.50
CA ASP A 314 8.24 12.17 25.47
C ASP A 314 9.61 11.51 25.74
N HIS A 315 9.66 10.19 25.96
CA HIS A 315 10.90 9.43 26.00
C HIS A 315 11.33 9.02 24.61
N LYS A 316 12.56 9.38 24.23
CA LYS A 316 13.18 9.07 22.93
C LYS A 316 14.09 7.85 23.07
N TYR A 317 13.92 6.92 22.16
CA TYR A 317 14.72 5.71 22.04
C TYR A 317 15.36 5.66 20.66
N ILE A 318 16.69 5.57 20.63
CA ILE A 318 17.42 5.46 19.38
C ILE A 318 17.52 3.97 19.02
N VAL A 319 17.10 3.63 17.81
CA VAL A 319 17.17 2.28 17.25
C VAL A 319 18.42 2.17 16.39
N ASN A 320 19.24 1.15 16.61
CA ASN A 320 20.46 0.88 15.84
C ASN A 320 21.34 2.14 15.63
N ASN A 321 21.59 2.91 16.68
CA ASN A 321 22.35 4.17 16.64
C ASN A 321 21.84 5.22 15.63
N GLY A 322 20.58 5.13 15.21
CA GLY A 322 19.98 5.97 14.19
C GLY A 322 20.37 5.59 12.75
N GLU A 323 20.99 4.45 12.56
CA GLU A 323 21.45 3.93 11.28
C GLU A 323 20.53 2.84 10.75
N ILE A 324 20.69 2.49 9.46
CA ILE A 324 19.94 1.40 8.84
C ILE A 324 20.50 0.06 9.36
N GLY A 325 19.63 -0.81 9.84
CA GLY A 325 20.02 -2.14 10.25
C GLY A 325 20.38 -3.04 9.07
N ALA A 326 21.30 -3.98 9.30
CA ALA A 326 21.79 -4.89 8.26
C ALA A 326 20.67 -5.77 7.67
N LEU A 327 19.75 -6.25 8.52
CA LEU A 327 18.62 -7.05 8.07
C LEU A 327 17.62 -6.18 7.29
N THR A 328 17.35 -4.96 7.76
CA THR A 328 16.49 -3.99 7.10
C THR A 328 17.00 -3.67 5.69
N GLN A 329 18.30 -3.42 5.54
CA GLN A 329 18.95 -3.18 4.24
C GLN A 329 18.85 -4.40 3.33
N HIS A 330 19.16 -5.58 3.85
CA HIS A 330 19.08 -6.85 3.10
C HIS A 330 17.66 -7.09 2.55
N LEU A 331 16.62 -6.88 3.36
CA LEU A 331 15.23 -7.03 2.93
C LEU A 331 14.83 -6.04 1.85
N TYR A 332 15.30 -4.79 1.98
CA TYR A 332 15.08 -3.78 0.95
C TYR A 332 15.73 -4.18 -0.37
N ASP A 333 17.01 -4.56 -0.36
CA ASP A 333 17.77 -4.95 -1.55
C ASP A 333 17.19 -6.22 -2.19
N THR A 334 16.78 -7.20 -1.39
CA THR A 334 16.17 -8.44 -1.90
C THR A 334 14.85 -8.16 -2.60
N LEU A 335 13.94 -7.43 -1.95
CA LEU A 335 12.63 -7.17 -2.55
C LEU A 335 12.73 -6.26 -3.77
N THR A 336 13.51 -5.19 -3.70
CA THR A 336 13.72 -4.31 -4.83
C THR A 336 14.44 -5.01 -5.98
N GLY A 337 15.45 -5.83 -5.68
CA GLY A 337 16.14 -6.65 -6.67
C GLY A 337 15.19 -7.58 -7.45
N ILE A 338 14.25 -8.25 -6.77
CA ILE A 338 13.21 -9.06 -7.43
C ILE A 338 12.25 -8.17 -8.23
N GLN A 339 11.82 -7.03 -7.67
CA GLN A 339 10.86 -6.11 -8.29
C GLN A 339 11.39 -5.50 -9.60
N TRP A 340 12.67 -5.15 -9.67
CA TRP A 340 13.31 -4.65 -10.90
C TRP A 340 13.93 -5.75 -11.77
N GLY A 341 13.85 -7.03 -11.34
CA GLY A 341 14.41 -8.16 -12.10
C GLY A 341 15.94 -8.20 -12.08
N GLU A 342 16.56 -7.58 -11.09
CA GLU A 342 18.01 -7.66 -10.82
C GLU A 342 18.37 -8.96 -10.08
N LEU A 343 17.42 -9.52 -9.32
CA LEU A 343 17.52 -10.81 -8.64
C LEU A 343 16.49 -11.79 -9.20
N GLU A 344 16.85 -13.08 -9.17
CA GLU A 344 15.95 -14.16 -9.54
C GLU A 344 14.72 -14.22 -8.61
N ASP A 345 13.54 -14.32 -9.22
CA ASP A 345 12.29 -14.55 -8.49
C ASP A 345 12.10 -16.04 -8.16
N LYS A 346 12.67 -16.47 -7.05
CA LYS A 346 12.56 -17.87 -6.56
C LYS A 346 11.16 -18.22 -6.04
N PHE A 347 10.29 -17.23 -5.88
CA PHE A 347 8.96 -17.39 -5.30
C PHE A 347 7.83 -17.36 -6.34
N GLY A 348 8.11 -17.03 -7.58
CA GLY A 348 7.10 -16.87 -8.63
C GLY A 348 6.14 -15.70 -8.39
N TRP A 349 6.63 -14.59 -7.86
CA TRP A 349 5.82 -13.41 -7.54
C TRP A 349 5.64 -12.44 -8.69
N THR A 350 6.53 -12.49 -9.65
CA THR A 350 6.54 -11.53 -10.77
C THR A 350 5.68 -12.03 -11.92
N VAL A 351 4.99 -11.10 -12.58
CA VAL A 351 4.22 -11.34 -13.80
C VAL A 351 4.78 -10.44 -14.89
N GLU A 352 5.43 -11.02 -15.88
CA GLU A 352 5.94 -10.33 -17.06
C GLU A 352 4.77 -9.97 -18.00
N LEU A 353 4.82 -8.78 -18.65
CA LEU A 353 3.78 -8.25 -19.52
C LEU A 353 4.16 -8.22 -21.00
#